data_91c31166b9cb898d3dfb4a5f8c6625b5
#
_entry.id   91c31166b9cb898d3dfb4a5f8c6625b5
#
_cell.length_a   1.000
_cell.length_b   1.000
_cell.length_c   1.000
_cell.angle_alpha   90.00
_cell.angle_beta   90.00
_cell.angle_gamma   90.00
#
_symmetry.space_group_name_H-M   'P 1'
#
loop_
_entity.id
_entity.type
_entity.pdbx_description
1 polymer ?
#
loop_
_entity_poly.entity_id
_entity_poly.type
_entity_poly.pdbx_seq_one_letter_code
_entity_poly.pdbx_strand_id
1 'polypeptide(L)'
;MKYLIILLAIALTSPLSAQTGYENAMSRGLQMIEKADSPSKLNAASSFFETIANSEKNQWLPYYYAAYARLMSAFQDETTDKDKVASQANAFIMKADSLNPNNSEIFCLKYLSATLALIVDPMT
;
A
#
# COMPACT_ATOMS: atom_id res chain seq x y z
N MET A 1 -7.58 -32.36 30.61
CA MET A 1 -6.64 -32.45 29.47
C MET A 1 -7.34 -32.33 28.11
N LYS A 2 -8.46 -32.97 27.90
CA LYS A 2 -9.22 -32.86 26.62
C LYS A 2 -9.64 -31.43 26.30
N TYR A 3 -10.02 -30.63 27.27
CA TYR A 3 -10.46 -29.25 27.08
C TYR A 3 -9.30 -28.30 26.73
N LEU A 4 -8.09 -28.58 27.19
CA LEU A 4 -6.91 -27.77 26.87
C LEU A 4 -6.48 -27.94 25.40
N ILE A 5 -6.64 -29.13 24.84
CA ILE A 5 -6.31 -29.42 23.43
C ILE A 5 -7.31 -28.75 22.50
N ILE A 6 -8.60 -28.72 22.89
CA ILE A 6 -9.68 -28.07 22.08
C ILE A 6 -9.46 -26.56 22.06
N LEU A 7 -9.10 -25.93 23.18
CA LEU A 7 -8.81 -24.50 23.28
C LEU A 7 -7.59 -24.11 22.44
N LEU A 8 -6.56 -24.95 22.42
CA LEU A 8 -5.37 -24.73 21.60
C LEU A 8 -5.69 -24.80 20.10
N ALA A 9 -6.55 -25.73 19.70
CA ALA A 9 -6.97 -25.86 18.31
C ALA A 9 -7.76 -24.63 17.82
N ILE A 10 -8.62 -24.06 18.67
CA ILE A 10 -9.38 -22.85 18.35
C ILE A 10 -8.44 -21.63 18.21
N ALA A 11 -7.45 -21.52 19.08
CA ALA A 11 -6.46 -20.44 19.05
C ALA A 11 -5.59 -20.50 17.77
N LEU A 12 -5.33 -21.69 17.25
CA LEU A 12 -4.52 -21.89 16.03
C LEU A 12 -5.30 -21.62 14.74
N THR A 13 -6.61 -21.82 14.74
CA THR A 13 -7.43 -21.62 13.54
C THR A 13 -7.79 -20.15 13.29
N SER A 14 -7.94 -19.35 14.35
CA SER A 14 -8.33 -17.93 14.25
C SER A 14 -7.26 -17.07 13.54
N PRO A 15 -5.96 -17.12 13.86
CA PRO A 15 -4.92 -16.38 13.15
C PRO A 15 -4.79 -16.80 11.68
N LEU A 16 -4.98 -18.07 11.36
CA LEU A 16 -4.84 -18.60 10.01
C LEU A 16 -5.94 -18.05 9.09
N SER A 17 -7.18 -17.96 9.58
CA SER A 17 -8.32 -17.41 8.82
C SER A 17 -8.13 -15.92 8.52
N ALA A 18 -7.67 -15.12 9.48
CA ALA A 18 -7.38 -13.70 9.31
C ALA A 18 -6.24 -13.48 8.32
N GLN A 19 -5.18 -14.31 8.37
CA GLN A 19 -4.05 -14.25 7.45
C GLN A 19 -4.49 -14.57 6.01
N THR A 20 -5.34 -15.59 5.83
CA THR A 20 -5.86 -15.94 4.50
C THR A 20 -6.70 -14.81 3.91
N GLY A 21 -7.53 -14.15 4.72
CA GLY A 21 -8.30 -12.98 4.28
C GLY A 21 -7.41 -11.84 3.83
N TYR A 22 -6.35 -11.55 4.60
CA TYR A 22 -5.37 -10.53 4.25
C TYR A 22 -4.65 -10.86 2.94
N GLU A 23 -4.15 -12.08 2.80
CA GLU A 23 -3.45 -12.52 1.58
C GLU A 23 -4.35 -12.45 0.34
N ASN A 24 -5.61 -12.85 0.47
CA ASN A 24 -6.57 -12.76 -0.61
C ASN A 24 -6.84 -11.31 -1.01
N ALA A 25 -6.99 -10.42 -0.04
CA ALA A 25 -7.19 -9.00 -0.30
C ALA A 25 -5.96 -8.39 -1.00
N MET A 26 -4.75 -8.71 -0.54
CA MET A 26 -3.51 -8.24 -1.18
C MET A 26 -3.41 -8.74 -2.62
N SER A 27 -3.72 -10.01 -2.85
CA SER A 27 -3.71 -10.59 -4.21
C SER A 27 -4.69 -9.86 -5.13
N ARG A 28 -5.89 -9.54 -4.65
CA ARG A 28 -6.88 -8.77 -5.43
C ARG A 28 -6.37 -7.37 -5.76
N GLY A 29 -5.76 -6.70 -4.80
CA GLY A 29 -5.18 -5.37 -5.02
C GLY A 29 -4.08 -5.39 -6.06
N LEU A 30 -3.19 -6.38 -6.01
CA LEU A 30 -2.12 -6.55 -7.00
C LEU A 30 -2.67 -6.79 -8.40
N GLN A 31 -3.74 -7.58 -8.52
CA GLN A 31 -4.43 -7.78 -9.80
C GLN A 31 -5.04 -6.47 -10.32
N MET A 32 -5.58 -5.63 -9.44
CA MET A 32 -6.08 -4.31 -9.83
C MET A 32 -4.98 -3.45 -10.44
N ILE A 33 -3.79 -3.44 -9.85
CA ILE A 33 -2.64 -2.71 -10.40
C ILE A 33 -2.24 -3.30 -11.76
N GLU A 34 -2.10 -4.62 -11.84
CA GLU A 34 -1.68 -5.32 -13.06
C GLU A 34 -2.62 -5.04 -14.23
N LYS A 35 -3.92 -5.00 -13.98
CA LYS A 35 -4.95 -4.77 -15.00
C LYS A 35 -5.27 -3.30 -15.23
N ALA A 36 -4.69 -2.40 -14.45
CA ALA A 36 -4.96 -0.97 -14.58
C ALA A 36 -4.40 -0.44 -15.91
N ASP A 37 -5.30 0.11 -16.73
CA ASP A 37 -4.96 0.68 -18.03
C ASP A 37 -5.19 2.20 -18.07
N SER A 38 -5.44 2.82 -16.91
CA SER A 38 -5.70 4.25 -16.79
C SER A 38 -5.31 4.78 -15.41
N PRO A 39 -5.02 6.10 -15.29
CA PRO A 39 -4.79 6.71 -13.97
C PRO A 39 -5.93 6.50 -12.99
N SER A 40 -7.18 6.55 -13.46
CA SER A 40 -8.36 6.33 -12.63
C SER A 40 -8.36 4.93 -11.99
N LYS A 41 -7.99 3.90 -12.75
CA LYS A 41 -7.91 2.54 -12.23
C LYS A 41 -6.76 2.35 -11.25
N LEU A 42 -5.64 3.03 -11.47
CA LEU A 42 -4.54 3.05 -10.50
C LEU A 42 -4.94 3.73 -9.19
N ASN A 43 -5.68 4.82 -9.26
CA ASN A 43 -6.22 5.48 -8.07
C ASN A 43 -7.21 4.59 -7.32
N ALA A 44 -8.05 3.84 -8.04
CA ALA A 44 -8.95 2.87 -7.43
C ALA A 44 -8.17 1.77 -6.70
N ALA A 45 -7.08 1.27 -7.29
CA ALA A 45 -6.20 0.30 -6.64
C ALA A 45 -5.56 0.87 -5.38
N SER A 46 -5.09 2.12 -5.44
CA SER A 46 -4.53 2.82 -4.26
C SER A 46 -5.54 2.88 -3.11
N SER A 47 -6.78 3.26 -3.40
CA SER A 47 -7.85 3.34 -2.39
C SER A 47 -8.18 1.95 -1.83
N PHE A 48 -8.12 0.93 -2.64
CA PHE A 48 -8.32 -0.45 -2.20
C PHE A 48 -7.23 -0.88 -1.20
N PHE A 49 -5.96 -0.60 -1.50
CA PHE A 49 -4.86 -0.88 -0.59
C PHE A 49 -4.94 -0.06 0.70
N GLU A 50 -5.40 1.19 0.62
CA GLU A 50 -5.64 2.01 1.81
C GLU A 50 -6.68 1.36 2.73
N THR A 51 -7.75 0.79 2.17
CA THR A 51 -8.76 0.04 2.93
C THR A 51 -8.13 -1.15 3.65
N ILE A 52 -7.25 -1.91 2.97
CA ILE A 52 -6.52 -3.02 3.59
C ILE A 52 -5.63 -2.51 4.72
N ALA A 53 -4.90 -1.42 4.49
CA ALA A 53 -4.01 -0.83 5.49
C ALA A 53 -4.76 -0.38 6.75
N ASN A 54 -5.96 0.15 6.59
CA ASN A 54 -6.82 0.57 7.71
C ASN A 54 -7.29 -0.62 8.54
N SER A 55 -7.47 -1.80 7.93
CA SER A 55 -7.85 -3.04 8.62
C SER A 55 -6.64 -3.77 9.21
N GLU A 56 -5.48 -3.69 8.55
CA GLU A 56 -4.26 -4.42 8.91
C GLU A 56 -3.12 -3.43 9.18
N LYS A 57 -3.26 -2.64 10.25
CA LYS A 57 -2.39 -1.49 10.55
C LYS A 57 -0.92 -1.82 10.78
N ASN A 58 -0.62 -3.09 11.10
CA ASN A 58 0.74 -3.55 11.38
C ASN A 58 1.45 -4.13 10.14
N GLN A 59 0.80 -4.14 8.99
CA GLN A 59 1.37 -4.63 7.74
C GLN A 59 1.86 -3.46 6.89
N TRP A 60 3.14 -3.49 6.49
CA TRP A 60 3.72 -2.40 5.71
C TRP A 60 3.34 -2.43 4.22
N LEU A 61 3.10 -3.61 3.66
CA LEU A 61 2.83 -3.78 2.23
C LEU A 61 1.58 -3.02 1.73
N PRO A 62 0.44 -2.99 2.44
CA PRO A 62 -0.70 -2.21 1.97
C PRO A 62 -0.37 -0.71 1.85
N TYR A 63 0.36 -0.15 2.80
CA TYR A 63 0.81 1.24 2.72
C TYR A 63 1.74 1.46 1.52
N TYR A 64 2.67 0.52 1.30
CA TYR A 64 3.58 0.56 0.16
C TYR A 64 2.83 0.62 -1.17
N TYR A 65 1.90 -0.31 -1.39
CA TYR A 65 1.16 -0.36 -2.65
C TYR A 65 0.15 0.77 -2.80
N ALA A 66 -0.41 1.30 -1.71
CA ALA A 66 -1.24 2.50 -1.77
C ALA A 66 -0.43 3.69 -2.31
N ALA A 67 0.79 3.88 -1.80
CA ALA A 67 1.69 4.91 -2.30
C ALA A 67 2.11 4.66 -3.75
N TYR A 68 2.50 3.43 -4.07
CA TYR A 68 2.96 3.04 -5.41
C TYR A 68 1.91 3.34 -6.47
N ALA A 69 0.69 2.86 -6.26
CA ALA A 69 -0.39 3.05 -7.23
C ALA A 69 -0.75 4.53 -7.40
N ARG A 70 -0.73 5.29 -6.32
CA ARG A 70 -0.99 6.74 -6.35
C ARG A 70 0.07 7.47 -7.16
N LEU A 71 1.34 7.16 -6.94
CA LEU A 71 2.45 7.75 -7.68
C LEU A 71 2.39 7.39 -9.17
N MET A 72 2.14 6.13 -9.48
CA MET A 72 2.03 5.70 -10.89
C MET A 72 0.88 6.39 -11.61
N SER A 73 -0.25 6.58 -10.95
CA SER A 73 -1.37 7.35 -11.49
C SER A 73 -0.95 8.78 -11.83
N ALA A 74 -0.24 9.44 -10.92
CA ALA A 74 0.17 10.83 -11.10
C ALA A 74 1.21 11.01 -12.23
N PHE A 75 2.10 10.03 -12.41
CA PHE A 75 3.07 10.08 -13.52
C PHE A 75 2.39 9.95 -14.89
N GLN A 76 1.24 9.31 -14.95
CA GLN A 76 0.48 9.10 -16.18
C GLN A 76 -0.55 10.20 -16.46
N ASP A 77 -0.85 11.04 -15.49
CA ASP A 77 -1.91 12.07 -15.59
C ASP A 77 -1.33 13.47 -15.44
N GLU A 78 -1.19 14.17 -16.55
CA GLU A 78 -0.65 15.52 -16.59
C GLU A 78 -1.55 16.55 -15.89
N THR A 79 -2.84 16.24 -15.72
CA THR A 79 -3.81 17.14 -15.10
C THR A 79 -3.84 17.07 -13.58
N THR A 80 -3.18 16.06 -12.99
CA THR A 80 -3.17 15.84 -11.55
C THR A 80 -2.30 16.86 -10.83
N ASP A 81 -2.75 17.31 -9.66
CA ASP A 81 -1.94 18.09 -8.73
C ASP A 81 -0.85 17.18 -8.13
N LYS A 82 0.34 17.25 -8.72
CA LYS A 82 1.46 16.36 -8.40
C LYS A 82 2.01 16.58 -6.98
N ASP A 83 2.03 17.83 -6.51
CA ASP A 83 2.44 18.15 -5.14
C ASP A 83 1.51 17.52 -4.11
N LYS A 84 0.22 17.59 -4.36
CA LYS A 84 -0.79 16.97 -3.49
C LYS A 84 -0.63 15.46 -3.47
N VAL A 85 -0.43 14.83 -4.63
CA VAL A 85 -0.23 13.38 -4.73
C VAL A 85 1.06 12.96 -4.04
N ALA A 86 2.16 13.69 -4.24
CA ALA A 86 3.44 13.41 -3.57
C ALA A 86 3.28 13.48 -2.05
N SER A 87 2.55 14.46 -1.55
CA SER A 87 2.26 14.61 -0.11
C SER A 87 1.44 13.43 0.43
N GLN A 88 0.40 13.02 -0.30
CA GLN A 88 -0.42 11.86 0.08
C GLN A 88 0.39 10.56 0.06
N ALA A 89 1.20 10.36 -0.98
CA ALA A 89 2.08 9.19 -1.08
C ALA A 89 3.11 9.16 0.05
N ASN A 90 3.68 10.31 0.40
CA ASN A 90 4.63 10.41 1.51
C ASN A 90 4.03 9.97 2.84
N ALA A 91 2.77 10.27 3.10
CA ALA A 91 2.09 9.82 4.31
C ALA A 91 2.04 8.28 4.39
N PHE A 92 1.71 7.61 3.29
CA PHE A 92 1.74 6.15 3.20
C PHE A 92 3.18 5.60 3.32
N ILE A 93 4.13 6.23 2.66
CA ILE A 93 5.55 5.82 2.68
C ILE A 93 6.10 5.88 4.11
N MET A 94 5.82 6.95 4.85
CA MET A 94 6.25 7.09 6.24
C MET A 94 5.68 6.00 7.14
N LYS A 95 4.42 5.62 6.93
CA LYS A 95 3.80 4.51 7.66
C LYS A 95 4.50 3.17 7.33
N ALA A 96 4.72 2.90 6.05
CA ALA A 96 5.43 1.69 5.62
C ALA A 96 6.84 1.64 6.21
N ASP A 97 7.57 2.76 6.17
CA ASP A 97 8.92 2.88 6.70
C ASP A 97 8.98 2.63 8.21
N SER A 98 8.00 3.14 8.95
CA SER A 98 7.92 2.92 10.40
C SER A 98 7.70 1.44 10.75
N LEU A 99 7.01 0.69 9.90
CA LEU A 99 6.72 -0.72 10.11
C LEU A 99 7.82 -1.65 9.59
N ASN A 100 8.58 -1.23 8.59
CA ASN A 100 9.65 -2.02 8.00
C ASN A 100 10.82 -1.11 7.59
N PRO A 101 11.60 -0.62 8.57
CA PRO A 101 12.71 0.31 8.29
C PRO A 101 13.85 -0.38 7.52
N ASN A 102 14.65 0.42 6.83
CA ASN A 102 15.79 -0.02 6.02
C ASN A 102 15.40 -0.94 4.86
N ASN A 103 14.22 -0.72 4.30
CA ASN A 103 13.68 -1.49 3.18
C ASN A 103 13.98 -0.77 1.86
N SER A 104 14.68 -1.46 0.96
CA SER A 104 15.08 -0.87 -0.34
C SER A 104 13.89 -0.50 -1.22
N GLU A 105 12.80 -1.25 -1.18
CA GLU A 105 11.57 -0.96 -1.93
C GLU A 105 10.97 0.37 -1.47
N ILE A 106 10.96 0.61 -0.17
CA ILE A 106 10.46 1.86 0.41
C ILE A 106 11.35 3.03 0.01
N PHE A 107 12.68 2.84 -0.01
CA PHE A 107 13.61 3.87 -0.50
C PHE A 107 13.34 4.23 -1.96
N CYS A 108 13.03 3.26 -2.80
CA CYS A 108 12.64 3.50 -4.19
C CYS A 108 11.38 4.38 -4.28
N LEU A 109 10.39 4.14 -3.44
CA LEU A 109 9.18 4.96 -3.41
C LEU A 109 9.47 6.39 -2.94
N LYS A 110 10.35 6.56 -1.95
CA LYS A 110 10.78 7.89 -1.51
C LYS A 110 11.41 8.67 -2.67
N TYR A 111 12.25 8.02 -3.44
CA TYR A 111 12.87 8.61 -4.63
C TYR A 111 11.82 8.98 -5.67
N LEU A 112 10.87 8.09 -5.97
CA LEU A 112 9.81 8.36 -6.94
C LEU A 112 8.93 9.53 -6.51
N SER A 113 8.59 9.61 -5.23
CA SER A 113 7.79 10.72 -4.69
C SER A 113 8.54 12.06 -4.82
N ALA A 114 9.83 12.08 -4.51
CA ALA A 114 10.67 13.26 -4.68
C ALA A 114 10.77 13.67 -6.15
N THR A 115 10.89 12.70 -7.07
CA THR A 115 10.92 12.94 -8.51
C THR A 115 9.62 13.57 -8.99
N LEU A 116 8.49 13.09 -8.52
CA LEU A 116 7.18 13.65 -8.87
C LEU A 116 7.08 15.13 -8.46
N ALA A 117 7.51 15.45 -7.25
CA ALA A 117 7.52 16.83 -6.75
C ALA A 117 8.43 17.74 -7.60
N LEU A 118 9.58 17.23 -8.05
CA LEU A 118 10.51 17.99 -8.90
C LEU A 118 9.95 18.29 -10.29
N ILE A 119 9.10 17.44 -10.84
CA ILE A 119 8.47 17.66 -12.15
C ILE A 119 7.57 18.90 -12.12
N VAL A 120 6.93 19.17 -10.97
CA VAL A 120 6.03 20.32 -10.83
C VAL A 120 6.81 21.63 -10.79
N ASP A 121 7.92 21.68 -10.09
CA ASP A 121 8.71 22.90 -9.92
C ASP A 121 10.21 22.58 -9.83
N PRO A 122 10.85 22.38 -11.00
CA PRO A 122 12.25 21.98 -11.04
C PRO A 122 13.23 23.08 -10.62
N MET A 123 12.75 24.32 -10.48
CA MET A 123 13.61 25.49 -10.17
C MET A 123 13.58 25.89 -8.69
N THR A 124 12.72 25.27 -7.93
CA THR A 124 12.69 25.42 -6.46
C THR A 124 13.11 24.14 -5.77
#